data_7cd9ebbf8514f5bc05806376598e7c3f
#
_entry.id   7cd9ebbf8514f5bc05806376598e7c3f
#
_cell.length_a   1.000
_cell.length_b   1.000
_cell.length_c   1.000
_cell.angle_alpha   90.00
_cell.angle_beta   90.00
_cell.angle_gamma   90.00
#
_symmetry.space_group_name_H-M   'P 1'
#
loop_
_entity.id
_entity.type
_entity.pdbx_description
1 polymer ?
#
loop_
_entity_poly.entity_id
_entity_poly.type
_entity_poly.pdbx_seq_one_letter_code
_entity_poly.pdbx_strand_id
1 'polypeptide(L)'
;MSGHVDKGGALASSGAVQGMRLVRVADFSAPLSLSDADRPSYVRRFVTLFVSQGQGHRGGTGRVEHARNAQGEHLALKLLSLPHRRDGETEEDHERRVRASHAAFEREYECHILLSGLKGFPRLYGRGTVDGVPCIVMEWVEGITLDRVRRQLAVDGSGRVSPLVAARLGRDLFDLVARMGYVEGGFVHRDISPRNVMVRTSRLSLEQQVDEGVFDLYLIDFGSSAESEPRSSSFTSENAVFRGATADFAPPEMLSDDIPGLAELRKSPAIDVYAAASVVYQLACGQAPYDLHAVGEDGAPVSPYRAKMAAPAPAAVMAHARADELLEALACEPEVAVAVQHAQDKLSAPMGVSEAADALSFVDEQLGIVLGDCLARGQSERPDAAAVRDALSSFSIHYADNVERSFCGRPLVPCVPGGFAASALDVADSTLAHVRTACKGVAAAALAGVAVSAAVLANGAQASLVAAGFAWSGGVPGVVVAVAVLFPALVGLSLRFGGSRTTAGFLRGTAGLAVTFAALWQVLADMRFEAAAQQHLLSMALVAAAAAGWCIMVADFALNVALPQMIRRKALPSGDSDEAVALPGAAAPVLEGEYDDMSEGA
;
A
#
# COMPACT_ATOMS: atom_id res chain seq x y z
N MET A 1 30.74 59.65 44.87
CA MET A 1 31.14 58.74 45.94
C MET A 1 30.76 57.32 45.46
N SER A 2 31.79 56.52 45.37
CA SER A 2 31.82 55.03 45.32
C SER A 2 30.88 54.35 44.33
N GLY A 3 31.29 53.73 43.28
CA GLY A 3 32.50 52.92 43.08
C GLY A 3 32.24 51.46 43.48
N HIS A 4 31.94 50.61 42.51
CA HIS A 4 32.40 49.21 42.45
C HIS A 4 31.93 48.60 41.10
N VAL A 5 32.83 48.44 40.19
CA VAL A 5 33.72 47.30 39.86
C VAL A 5 32.97 46.03 39.44
N ASP A 6 32.91 45.94 38.19
CA ASP A 6 33.13 44.86 37.28
C ASP A 6 33.59 43.53 37.90
N LYS A 7 32.90 42.47 37.62
CA LYS A 7 33.50 41.13 37.42
C LYS A 7 32.74 40.36 36.35
N GLY A 8 33.40 40.26 35.23
CA GLY A 8 33.09 39.32 34.22
C GLY A 8 32.90 37.90 34.76
N GLY A 9 31.81 37.28 34.38
CA GLY A 9 31.45 35.91 34.68
C GLY A 9 31.27 35.18 33.38
N ALA A 10 32.28 34.48 33.03
CA ALA A 10 32.44 33.43 32.05
C ALA A 10 31.15 32.85 31.46
N LEU A 11 31.05 32.91 30.16
CA LEU A 11 30.36 31.96 29.29
C LEU A 11 30.82 30.56 29.66
N ALA A 12 30.01 29.83 30.39
CA ALA A 12 30.10 28.39 30.51
C ALA A 12 29.05 27.76 29.61
N SER A 13 29.33 27.71 28.33
CA SER A 13 28.77 26.68 27.45
C SER A 13 29.44 25.36 27.78
N SER A 14 29.01 24.69 28.82
CA SER A 14 29.31 23.27 29.01
C SER A 14 28.42 22.45 28.07
N GLY A 15 28.72 22.48 26.78
CA GLY A 15 28.46 21.36 25.93
C GLY A 15 29.24 20.18 26.52
N ALA A 16 28.56 19.26 27.18
CA ALA A 16 29.16 18.00 27.59
C ALA A 16 29.72 17.35 26.32
N VAL A 17 31.02 17.41 26.17
CA VAL A 17 31.76 16.58 25.21
C VAL A 17 31.47 15.16 25.65
N GLN A 18 30.59 14.47 24.95
CA GLN A 18 30.36 13.03 25.16
C GLN A 18 31.73 12.37 25.10
N GLY A 19 32.16 11.77 26.22
CA GLY A 19 33.48 11.18 26.35
C GLY A 19 33.70 10.17 25.22
N MET A 20 34.74 10.37 24.43
CA MET A 20 35.18 9.37 23.45
C MET A 20 36.18 8.43 24.12
N ARG A 21 36.02 7.14 23.91
CA ARG A 21 36.95 6.10 24.34
C ARG A 21 37.86 5.74 23.16
N LEU A 22 39.17 5.79 23.39
CA LEU A 22 40.14 5.26 22.42
C LEU A 22 40.12 3.73 22.48
N VAL A 23 39.95 3.10 21.35
CA VAL A 23 39.90 1.65 21.18
C VAL A 23 40.94 1.24 20.15
N ARG A 24 41.69 0.19 20.44
CA ARG A 24 42.63 -0.42 19.52
C ARG A 24 42.07 -1.75 19.03
N VAL A 25 41.93 -1.90 17.70
CA VAL A 25 41.57 -3.15 17.06
C VAL A 25 42.83 -3.96 16.83
N ALA A 26 42.96 -5.10 17.51
CA ALA A 26 44.04 -6.05 17.31
C ALA A 26 43.67 -7.07 16.24
N ASP A 27 44.67 -7.74 15.67
CA ASP A 27 44.51 -8.78 14.63
C ASP A 27 43.60 -8.39 13.47
N PHE A 28 43.70 -7.10 13.06
CA PHE A 28 42.85 -6.56 12.02
C PHE A 28 43.11 -7.23 10.66
N SER A 29 42.06 -7.76 10.04
CA SER A 29 42.05 -8.39 8.73
C SER A 29 41.07 -7.66 7.79
N ALA A 30 41.56 -7.28 6.61
CA ALA A 30 40.73 -6.70 5.55
C ALA A 30 39.89 -7.79 4.85
N PRO A 31 38.69 -7.45 4.33
CA PRO A 31 37.84 -8.40 3.62
C PRO A 31 38.35 -8.75 2.22
N LEU A 32 39.22 -7.92 1.67
CA LEU A 32 39.76 -8.06 0.33
C LEU A 32 41.25 -8.37 0.36
N SER A 33 41.76 -9.07 -0.68
CA SER A 33 43.20 -9.26 -0.91
C SER A 33 43.81 -7.94 -1.29
N LEU A 34 44.60 -7.36 -0.40
CA LEU A 34 45.35 -6.13 -0.64
C LEU A 34 46.78 -6.46 -1.08
N SER A 35 47.36 -5.59 -1.93
CA SER A 35 48.80 -5.66 -2.24
C SER A 35 49.61 -5.46 -0.95
N ASP A 36 50.84 -6.00 -0.92
CA ASP A 36 51.72 -5.82 0.25
C ASP A 36 52.09 -4.33 0.47
N ALA A 37 52.04 -3.52 -0.57
CA ALA A 37 52.29 -2.06 -0.51
C ALA A 37 51.10 -1.32 0.15
N ASP A 38 49.85 -1.69 -0.16
CA ASP A 38 48.65 -1.01 0.27
C ASP A 38 48.18 -1.46 1.67
N ARG A 39 48.46 -2.71 2.02
CA ARG A 39 48.03 -3.34 3.28
C ARG A 39 48.37 -2.52 4.53
N PRO A 40 49.62 -2.04 4.72
CA PRO A 40 49.98 -1.30 5.95
C PRO A 40 49.21 0.02 6.07
N SER A 41 48.97 0.69 4.97
CA SER A 41 48.23 1.96 4.96
C SER A 41 46.74 1.73 5.26
N TYR A 42 46.16 0.69 4.68
CA TYR A 42 44.79 0.28 4.91
C TYR A 42 44.57 -0.14 6.39
N VAL A 43 45.40 -1.03 6.93
CA VAL A 43 45.33 -1.50 8.31
C VAL A 43 45.43 -0.31 9.28
N ARG A 44 46.40 0.59 9.07
CA ARG A 44 46.61 1.78 9.91
C ARG A 44 45.37 2.68 10.01
N ARG A 45 44.53 2.69 8.97
CA ARG A 45 43.28 3.49 8.91
C ARG A 45 42.23 2.99 9.91
N PHE A 46 42.21 1.69 10.24
CA PHE A 46 41.13 1.06 11.00
C PHE A 46 41.53 0.45 12.35
N VAL A 47 42.82 0.43 12.69
CA VAL A 47 43.29 -0.18 13.96
C VAL A 47 43.15 0.73 15.18
N THR A 48 42.96 2.03 14.99
CA THR A 48 42.79 2.99 16.09
C THR A 48 41.50 3.76 15.90
N LEU A 49 40.56 3.55 16.80
CA LEU A 49 39.21 4.08 16.71
C LEU A 49 38.85 4.89 17.96
N PHE A 50 38.13 5.98 17.78
CA PHE A 50 37.53 6.80 18.82
C PHE A 50 36.03 6.45 18.90
N VAL A 51 35.62 5.73 19.92
CA VAL A 51 34.25 5.23 20.09
C VAL A 51 33.45 6.17 20.97
N SER A 52 32.26 6.56 20.53
CA SER A 52 31.35 7.44 21.28
C SER A 52 30.71 6.67 22.44
N GLN A 53 30.85 7.20 23.67
CA GLN A 53 30.18 6.61 24.83
C GLN A 53 28.67 6.94 24.80
N GLY A 54 27.82 5.91 24.97
CA GLY A 54 26.38 6.07 25.07
C GLY A 54 25.59 6.02 23.77
N GLN A 55 26.23 5.92 22.61
CA GLN A 55 25.56 5.73 21.29
C GLN A 55 25.72 4.29 20.79
N GLY A 56 25.35 3.31 21.57
CA GLY A 56 25.39 1.91 21.18
C GLY A 56 24.00 1.31 21.01
N HIS A 57 23.79 0.57 19.92
CA HIS A 57 22.59 -0.22 19.70
C HIS A 57 22.90 -1.70 19.95
N ARG A 58 22.03 -2.39 20.70
CA ARG A 58 22.14 -3.85 20.89
C ARG A 58 21.31 -4.53 19.82
N GLY A 59 21.95 -5.34 18.97
CA GLY A 59 21.32 -6.27 18.04
C GLY A 59 21.33 -7.71 18.56
N GLY A 60 20.79 -8.63 17.77
CA GLY A 60 20.68 -10.06 18.15
C GLY A 60 22.03 -10.76 18.35
N THR A 61 23.04 -10.44 17.54
CA THR A 61 24.38 -11.05 17.55
C THR A 61 25.43 -10.20 18.24
N GLY A 62 25.17 -8.89 18.45
CA GLY A 62 26.21 -8.01 18.97
C GLY A 62 25.72 -6.62 19.37
N ARG A 63 26.69 -5.81 19.80
CA ARG A 63 26.50 -4.39 20.09
C ARG A 63 27.21 -3.57 19.02
N VAL A 64 26.51 -2.63 18.39
CA VAL A 64 27.05 -1.70 17.40
C VAL A 64 27.31 -0.37 18.08
N GLU A 65 28.53 0.13 17.99
CA GLU A 65 28.95 1.42 18.53
C GLU A 65 29.39 2.35 17.40
N HIS A 66 29.03 3.62 17.49
CA HIS A 66 29.54 4.64 16.58
C HIS A 66 31.00 4.94 16.89
N ALA A 67 31.86 4.89 15.90
CA ALA A 67 33.27 5.16 16.01
C ALA A 67 33.76 6.17 14.94
N ARG A 68 34.92 6.75 15.19
CA ARG A 68 35.67 7.52 14.18
C ARG A 68 37.10 7.05 14.13
N ASN A 69 37.71 7.00 12.95
CA ASN A 69 39.13 6.78 12.81
C ASN A 69 39.93 8.08 12.92
N ALA A 70 41.26 7.99 12.83
CA ALA A 70 42.15 9.16 12.89
C ALA A 70 41.96 10.16 11.73
N GLN A 71 41.30 9.76 10.63
CA GLN A 71 40.98 10.60 9.48
C GLN A 71 39.59 11.26 9.61
N GLY A 72 38.87 11.02 10.72
CA GLY A 72 37.55 11.58 10.96
C GLY A 72 36.40 10.83 10.29
N GLU A 73 36.66 9.69 9.65
CA GLU A 73 35.62 8.87 9.00
C GLU A 73 34.73 8.21 10.04
N HIS A 74 33.44 8.24 9.78
CA HIS A 74 32.42 7.62 10.62
C HIS A 74 32.33 6.13 10.34
N LEU A 75 32.43 5.33 11.37
CA LEU A 75 32.50 3.88 11.32
C LEU A 75 31.48 3.27 12.31
N ALA A 76 31.00 2.11 11.97
CA ALA A 76 30.28 1.25 12.91
C ALA A 76 31.23 0.14 13.38
N LEU A 77 31.37 0.04 14.69
CA LEU A 77 32.13 -1.03 15.35
C LEU A 77 31.12 -1.99 15.98
N LYS A 78 30.90 -3.14 15.32
CA LYS A 78 30.06 -4.21 15.85
C LYS A 78 30.91 -5.15 16.70
N LEU A 79 30.56 -5.32 17.97
CA LEU A 79 31.24 -6.16 18.94
C LEU A 79 30.36 -7.38 19.24
N LEU A 80 30.93 -8.57 19.27
CA LEU A 80 30.23 -9.80 19.67
C LEU A 80 29.67 -9.64 21.08
N SER A 81 28.40 -9.97 21.27
CA SER A 81 27.78 -10.08 22.60
C SER A 81 27.65 -11.53 22.98
N LEU A 82 28.43 -11.94 23.99
CA LEU A 82 28.35 -13.31 24.52
C LEU A 82 27.09 -13.48 25.38
N PRO A 83 26.41 -14.62 25.27
CA PRO A 83 25.24 -14.91 26.06
C PRO A 83 25.61 -15.06 27.55
N HIS A 84 24.84 -14.41 28.43
CA HIS A 84 24.97 -14.64 29.87
C HIS A 84 24.50 -16.05 30.23
N ARG A 85 25.16 -16.65 31.22
CA ARG A 85 24.73 -17.93 31.77
C ARG A 85 23.34 -17.79 32.39
N ARG A 86 22.46 -18.74 32.12
CA ARG A 86 21.09 -18.80 32.68
C ARG A 86 21.10 -19.55 34.00
N ASP A 87 20.17 -19.21 34.88
CA ASP A 87 20.00 -19.96 36.13
C ASP A 87 19.64 -21.43 35.84
N GLY A 88 20.39 -22.35 36.40
CA GLY A 88 20.22 -23.79 36.17
C GLY A 88 20.82 -24.34 34.88
N GLU A 89 21.50 -23.53 34.07
CA GLU A 89 22.16 -23.97 32.84
C GLU A 89 23.43 -24.74 33.16
N THR A 90 23.65 -25.88 32.46
CA THR A 90 24.90 -26.64 32.57
C THR A 90 26.06 -25.87 31.91
N GLU A 91 27.29 -26.17 32.31
CA GLU A 91 28.49 -25.57 31.69
C GLU A 91 28.57 -25.92 30.20
N GLU A 92 28.28 -27.17 29.85
CA GLU A 92 28.28 -27.63 28.47
C GLU A 92 27.25 -26.90 27.58
N ASP A 93 26.05 -26.62 28.11
CA ASP A 93 25.01 -25.89 27.38
C ASP A 93 25.41 -24.43 27.21
N HIS A 94 25.99 -23.82 28.24
CA HIS A 94 26.51 -22.47 28.16
C HIS A 94 27.62 -22.35 27.12
N GLU A 95 28.64 -23.22 27.18
CA GLU A 95 29.72 -23.25 26.19
C GLU A 95 29.22 -23.52 24.77
N ARG A 96 28.19 -24.37 24.60
CA ARG A 96 27.57 -24.62 23.31
C ARG A 96 26.94 -23.33 22.74
N ARG A 97 26.26 -22.56 23.59
CA ARG A 97 25.69 -21.26 23.22
C ARG A 97 26.74 -20.22 22.86
N VAL A 98 27.83 -20.17 23.63
CA VAL A 98 28.97 -19.28 23.34
C VAL A 98 29.60 -19.64 21.98
N ARG A 99 29.86 -20.92 21.72
CA ARG A 99 30.37 -21.39 20.42
C ARG A 99 29.42 -21.05 19.28
N ALA A 100 28.11 -21.22 19.46
CA ALA A 100 27.11 -20.88 18.49
C ALA A 100 27.08 -19.35 18.19
N SER A 101 27.27 -18.50 19.22
CA SER A 101 27.35 -17.05 19.04
C SER A 101 28.59 -16.62 18.24
N HIS A 102 29.73 -17.25 18.50
CA HIS A 102 30.95 -17.02 17.71
C HIS A 102 30.74 -17.42 16.22
N ALA A 103 30.21 -18.63 16.01
CA ALA A 103 29.94 -19.11 14.66
C ALA A 103 28.93 -18.24 13.90
N ALA A 104 27.91 -17.70 14.59
CA ALA A 104 26.94 -16.77 13.99
C ALA A 104 27.61 -15.44 13.60
N PHE A 105 28.49 -14.91 14.45
CA PHE A 105 29.21 -13.67 14.19
C PHE A 105 30.20 -13.80 13.01
N GLU A 106 30.88 -14.93 12.91
CA GLU A 106 31.77 -15.23 11.75
C GLU A 106 30.95 -15.32 10.44
N ARG A 107 29.81 -16.03 10.47
CA ARG A 107 28.92 -16.10 9.30
C ARG A 107 28.39 -14.73 8.88
N GLU A 108 28.02 -13.89 9.85
CA GLU A 108 27.61 -12.51 9.54
C GLU A 108 28.69 -11.74 8.78
N TYR A 109 29.96 -11.89 9.21
CA TYR A 109 31.08 -11.28 8.51
C TYR A 109 31.22 -11.83 7.08
N GLU A 110 31.13 -13.14 6.90
CA GLU A 110 31.19 -13.81 5.59
C GLU A 110 30.05 -13.35 4.66
N CYS A 111 28.84 -13.32 5.16
CA CYS A 111 27.67 -12.80 4.45
C CYS A 111 27.83 -11.32 4.08
N HIS A 112 28.38 -10.52 4.97
CA HIS A 112 28.60 -9.10 4.71
C HIS A 112 29.64 -8.85 3.62
N ILE A 113 30.67 -9.71 3.49
CA ILE A 113 31.66 -9.65 2.39
C ILE A 113 30.95 -9.71 1.04
N LEU A 114 29.96 -10.59 0.87
CA LEU A 114 29.25 -10.79 -0.40
C LEU A 114 28.46 -9.57 -0.84
N LEU A 115 27.95 -8.79 0.11
CA LEU A 115 27.13 -7.59 -0.12
C LEU A 115 27.96 -6.30 -0.14
N SER A 116 29.18 -6.35 0.39
CA SER A 116 30.04 -5.17 0.49
C SER A 116 30.42 -4.63 -0.90
N GLY A 117 30.04 -3.38 -1.16
CA GLY A 117 30.24 -2.73 -2.45
C GLY A 117 28.99 -2.64 -3.32
N LEU A 118 27.92 -3.37 -3.00
CA LEU A 118 26.61 -3.14 -3.60
C LEU A 118 25.96 -1.88 -2.98
N LYS A 119 25.30 -1.10 -3.81
CA LYS A 119 24.57 0.09 -3.33
C LYS A 119 23.41 -0.33 -2.42
N GLY A 120 23.29 0.34 -1.26
CA GLY A 120 22.25 0.08 -0.27
C GLY A 120 22.65 -0.95 0.80
N PHE A 121 23.93 -1.33 0.83
CA PHE A 121 24.52 -2.18 1.87
C PHE A 121 25.75 -1.48 2.46
N PRO A 122 25.94 -1.48 3.80
CA PRO A 122 27.11 -0.86 4.42
C PRO A 122 28.41 -1.45 3.88
N ARG A 123 29.38 -0.62 3.61
CA ARG A 123 30.70 -1.09 3.21
C ARG A 123 31.42 -1.78 4.37
N LEU A 124 31.93 -2.97 4.14
CA LEU A 124 32.72 -3.71 5.11
C LEU A 124 34.19 -3.29 5.00
N TYR A 125 34.80 -2.94 6.12
CA TYR A 125 36.22 -2.57 6.16
C TYR A 125 37.13 -3.67 6.71
N GLY A 126 36.64 -4.49 7.62
CA GLY A 126 37.41 -5.62 8.14
C GLY A 126 36.89 -6.16 9.46
N ARG A 127 37.64 -7.09 10.02
CA ARG A 127 37.38 -7.68 11.34
C ARG A 127 38.66 -7.70 12.18
N GLY A 128 38.48 -7.85 13.48
CA GLY A 128 39.59 -7.97 14.44
C GLY A 128 39.09 -8.26 15.82
N THR A 129 39.85 -7.90 16.84
CA THR A 129 39.46 -8.02 18.24
C THR A 129 39.67 -6.70 18.98
N VAL A 130 38.77 -6.41 19.93
CA VAL A 130 38.88 -5.30 20.87
C VAL A 130 38.85 -5.88 22.28
N ASP A 131 39.93 -5.70 23.03
CA ASP A 131 40.07 -6.27 24.37
C ASP A 131 39.77 -7.81 24.41
N GLY A 132 40.16 -8.52 23.34
CA GLY A 132 39.91 -9.96 23.17
C GLY A 132 38.50 -10.34 22.67
N VAL A 133 37.61 -9.37 22.47
CA VAL A 133 36.25 -9.58 21.93
C VAL A 133 36.28 -9.42 20.43
N PRO A 134 35.77 -10.38 19.63
CA PRO A 134 35.64 -10.24 18.18
C PRO A 134 34.86 -9.01 17.78
N CYS A 135 35.31 -8.33 16.74
CA CYS A 135 34.64 -7.15 16.21
C CYS A 135 34.64 -7.10 14.67
N ILE A 136 33.64 -6.44 14.11
CA ILE A 136 33.51 -6.11 12.69
C ILE A 136 33.55 -4.57 12.58
N VAL A 137 34.36 -4.06 11.64
CA VAL A 137 34.44 -2.63 11.30
C VAL A 137 33.80 -2.42 9.95
N MET A 138 32.78 -1.55 9.90
CA MET A 138 32.00 -1.29 8.70
C MET A 138 31.59 0.18 8.61
N GLU A 139 30.99 0.58 7.48
CA GLU A 139 30.45 1.91 7.26
C GLU A 139 29.38 2.25 8.31
N TRP A 140 29.47 3.44 8.87
CA TRP A 140 28.38 4.01 9.65
C TRP A 140 27.36 4.64 8.69
N VAL A 141 26.16 4.09 8.63
CA VAL A 141 25.06 4.68 7.86
C VAL A 141 24.46 5.83 8.64
N GLU A 142 24.75 7.04 8.20
CA GLU A 142 24.20 8.25 8.82
C GLU A 142 22.76 8.46 8.35
N GLY A 143 21.81 8.15 9.22
CA GLY A 143 20.40 8.19 8.87
C GLY A 143 19.51 7.74 10.02
N ILE A 144 18.29 7.43 9.70
CA ILE A 144 17.27 6.97 10.64
C ILE A 144 16.65 5.65 10.17
N THR A 145 16.24 4.81 11.10
CA THR A 145 15.55 3.55 10.78
C THR A 145 14.19 3.79 10.16
N LEU A 146 13.73 2.89 9.32
CA LEU A 146 12.42 2.99 8.67
C LEU A 146 11.27 3.04 9.70
N ASP A 147 11.43 2.45 10.87
CA ASP A 147 10.49 2.58 11.98
C ASP A 147 10.37 4.05 12.49
N ARG A 148 11.48 4.81 12.50
CA ARG A 148 11.45 6.24 12.81
C ARG A 148 10.91 7.06 11.66
N VAL A 149 11.27 6.72 10.41
CA VAL A 149 10.71 7.34 9.20
C VAL A 149 9.19 7.22 9.20
N ARG A 150 8.65 6.01 9.46
CA ARG A 150 7.22 5.78 9.56
C ARG A 150 6.53 6.75 10.54
N ARG A 151 7.14 6.97 11.72
CA ARG A 151 6.59 7.90 12.72
C ARG A 151 6.66 9.36 12.30
N GLN A 152 7.67 9.75 11.53
CA GLN A 152 7.83 11.13 11.06
C GLN A 152 6.91 11.45 9.88
N LEU A 153 6.65 10.46 9.02
CA LEU A 153 5.79 10.59 7.84
C LEU A 153 4.36 10.10 8.08
N ALA A 154 4.00 9.80 9.34
CA ALA A 154 2.66 9.34 9.67
C ALA A 154 1.63 10.42 9.37
N VAL A 155 0.60 10.05 8.60
CA VAL A 155 -0.53 10.91 8.24
C VAL A 155 -1.69 10.82 9.24
N ASP A 156 -1.63 9.84 10.16
CA ASP A 156 -2.66 9.63 11.18
C ASP A 156 -2.09 9.08 12.50
N GLY A 157 -2.96 8.94 13.50
CA GLY A 157 -2.60 8.43 14.81
C GLY A 157 -2.24 6.94 14.86
N SER A 158 -2.54 6.16 13.81
CA SER A 158 -2.18 4.74 13.68
C SER A 158 -0.74 4.56 13.17
N GLY A 159 -0.12 5.63 12.69
CA GLY A 159 1.22 5.63 12.12
C GLY A 159 1.25 5.13 10.67
N ARG A 160 0.15 5.28 9.92
CA ARG A 160 0.13 5.08 8.48
C ARG A 160 0.90 6.16 7.77
N VAL A 161 1.56 5.78 6.71
CA VAL A 161 2.19 6.68 5.73
C VAL A 161 1.28 6.73 4.50
N SER A 162 1.31 7.82 3.73
CA SER A 162 0.50 7.90 2.51
C SER A 162 0.79 6.72 1.58
N PRO A 163 -0.22 6.16 0.89
CA PRO A 163 -0.03 5.01 -0.01
C PRO A 163 1.03 5.25 -1.09
N LEU A 164 1.13 6.47 -1.61
CA LEU A 164 2.14 6.84 -2.59
C LEU A 164 3.56 6.78 -2.00
N VAL A 165 3.77 7.35 -0.81
CA VAL A 165 5.08 7.31 -0.13
C VAL A 165 5.41 5.89 0.31
N ALA A 166 4.43 5.12 0.79
CA ALA A 166 4.62 3.71 1.14
C ALA A 166 5.04 2.87 -0.08
N ALA A 167 4.43 3.10 -1.24
CA ALA A 167 4.80 2.44 -2.49
C ALA A 167 6.21 2.83 -2.98
N ARG A 168 6.59 4.12 -2.87
CA ARG A 168 7.93 4.61 -3.22
C ARG A 168 9.01 4.00 -2.31
N LEU A 169 8.78 3.98 -0.99
CA LEU A 169 9.65 3.29 -0.03
C LEU A 169 9.73 1.79 -0.33
N GLY A 170 8.58 1.18 -0.63
CA GLY A 170 8.49 -0.23 -1.02
C GLY A 170 9.27 -0.53 -2.29
N ARG A 171 9.14 0.29 -3.34
CA ARG A 171 9.92 0.16 -4.58
C ARG A 171 11.42 0.12 -4.29
N ASP A 172 11.90 1.08 -3.49
CA ASP A 172 13.33 1.18 -3.18
C ASP A 172 13.79 0.04 -2.26
N LEU A 173 12.92 -0.47 -1.36
CA LEU A 173 13.20 -1.66 -0.55
C LEU A 173 13.26 -2.92 -1.43
N PHE A 174 12.32 -3.12 -2.33
CA PHE A 174 12.33 -4.26 -3.25
C PHE A 174 13.48 -4.21 -4.26
N ASP A 175 13.98 -3.02 -4.58
CA ASP A 175 15.23 -2.87 -5.36
C ASP A 175 16.44 -3.41 -4.58
N LEU A 176 16.52 -3.21 -3.25
CA LEU A 176 17.55 -3.82 -2.41
C LEU A 176 17.41 -5.35 -2.37
N VAL A 177 16.18 -5.86 -2.21
CA VAL A 177 15.92 -7.30 -2.21
C VAL A 177 16.31 -7.92 -3.55
N ALA A 178 15.94 -7.29 -4.66
CA ALA A 178 16.34 -7.76 -6.00
C ALA A 178 17.87 -7.78 -6.20
N ARG A 179 18.59 -6.79 -5.65
CA ARG A 179 20.06 -6.74 -5.72
C ARG A 179 20.74 -7.88 -4.99
N MET A 180 20.14 -8.41 -3.92
CA MET A 180 20.68 -9.60 -3.25
C MET A 180 20.70 -10.83 -4.17
N GLY A 181 19.78 -10.91 -5.12
CA GLY A 181 19.77 -11.94 -6.17
C GLY A 181 20.93 -11.86 -7.17
N TYR A 182 21.64 -10.73 -7.25
CA TYR A 182 22.85 -10.60 -8.12
C TYR A 182 24.12 -11.17 -7.48
N VAL A 183 24.07 -11.50 -6.19
CA VAL A 183 25.17 -12.20 -5.53
C VAL A 183 25.25 -13.62 -6.09
N GLU A 184 26.45 -14.05 -6.48
CA GLU A 184 26.66 -15.40 -6.99
C GLU A 184 26.26 -16.46 -5.95
N GLY A 185 25.36 -17.39 -6.32
CA GLY A 185 24.75 -18.34 -5.39
C GLY A 185 23.50 -17.83 -4.69
N GLY A 186 23.08 -16.56 -4.96
CA GLY A 186 21.94 -15.93 -4.31
C GLY A 186 22.19 -15.60 -2.83
N PHE A 187 21.43 -14.67 -2.30
CA PHE A 187 21.54 -14.24 -0.90
C PHE A 187 20.16 -14.00 -0.31
N VAL A 188 19.95 -14.40 0.94
CA VAL A 188 18.70 -14.23 1.69
C VAL A 188 19.03 -13.58 3.03
N HIS A 189 18.37 -12.46 3.34
CA HIS A 189 18.57 -11.69 4.57
C HIS A 189 17.89 -12.33 5.78
N ARG A 190 16.66 -12.84 5.61
CA ARG A 190 15.83 -13.56 6.61
C ARG A 190 15.31 -12.73 7.78
N ASP A 191 15.72 -11.48 7.95
CA ASP A 191 15.24 -10.58 9.02
C ASP A 191 15.03 -9.16 8.51
N ILE A 192 14.35 -9.00 7.37
CA ILE A 192 13.93 -7.69 6.89
C ILE A 192 12.80 -7.18 7.79
N SER A 193 13.06 -6.05 8.45
CA SER A 193 12.12 -5.38 9.35
C SER A 193 12.37 -3.87 9.35
N PRO A 194 11.44 -3.03 9.80
CA PRO A 194 11.64 -1.58 9.80
C PRO A 194 12.83 -1.10 10.65
N ARG A 195 13.35 -1.93 11.53
CA ARG A 195 14.55 -1.65 12.35
C ARG A 195 15.85 -1.93 11.61
N ASN A 196 15.81 -2.87 10.65
CA ASN A 196 16.96 -3.30 9.87
C ASN A 196 17.06 -2.58 8.51
N VAL A 197 16.12 -1.67 8.20
CA VAL A 197 16.16 -0.78 7.05
C VAL A 197 16.41 0.64 7.53
N MET A 198 17.43 1.30 6.99
CA MET A 198 17.76 2.70 7.27
C MET A 198 17.54 3.58 6.05
N VAL A 199 17.03 4.77 6.25
CA VAL A 199 17.03 5.86 5.27
C VAL A 199 18.24 6.73 5.57
N ARG A 200 19.20 6.77 4.65
CA ARG A 200 20.40 7.61 4.78
C ARG A 200 20.03 9.06 4.50
N THR A 201 20.38 9.96 5.43
CA THR A 201 20.05 11.39 5.36
C THR A 201 21.27 12.31 5.23
N SER A 202 22.45 11.73 4.99
CA SER A 202 23.70 12.51 4.88
C SER A 202 23.83 13.29 3.57
N ARG A 203 23.08 12.94 2.52
CA ARG A 203 23.09 13.63 1.20
C ARG A 203 21.85 14.50 1.01
N LEU A 204 20.68 13.91 1.22
CA LEU A 204 19.37 14.54 1.12
C LEU A 204 18.65 14.34 2.44
N SER A 205 17.98 15.37 2.96
CA SER A 205 17.09 15.22 4.11
C SER A 205 15.92 14.28 3.79
N LEU A 206 15.24 13.78 4.81
CA LEU A 206 14.06 12.94 4.59
C LEU A 206 12.99 13.67 3.76
N GLU A 207 12.75 14.95 4.04
CA GLU A 207 11.79 15.77 3.30
C GLU A 207 12.16 15.88 1.82
N GLN A 208 13.43 16.16 1.51
CA GLN A 208 13.91 16.19 0.12
C GLN A 208 13.73 14.85 -0.58
N GLN A 209 13.96 13.73 0.10
CA GLN A 209 13.75 12.40 -0.48
C GLN A 209 12.28 12.10 -0.74
N VAL A 210 11.37 12.58 0.12
CA VAL A 210 9.91 12.52 -0.11
C VAL A 210 9.54 13.33 -1.34
N ASP A 211 10.02 14.56 -1.46
CA ASP A 211 9.75 15.46 -2.59
C ASP A 211 10.27 14.88 -3.91
N GLU A 212 11.48 14.31 -3.90
CA GLU A 212 12.06 13.65 -5.08
C GLU A 212 11.41 12.27 -5.37
N GLY A 213 10.69 11.71 -4.40
CA GLY A 213 10.07 10.40 -4.51
C GLY A 213 11.05 9.24 -4.61
N VAL A 214 12.29 9.42 -4.13
CA VAL A 214 13.37 8.41 -4.15
C VAL A 214 14.07 8.38 -2.81
N PHE A 215 14.17 7.20 -2.20
CA PHE A 215 14.76 7.01 -0.89
C PHE A 215 16.11 6.30 -0.96
N ASP A 216 17.12 6.84 -0.27
CA ASP A 216 18.45 6.24 -0.17
C ASP A 216 18.47 5.19 0.95
N LEU A 217 17.93 3.99 0.65
CA LEU A 217 17.76 2.91 1.62
C LEU A 217 19.04 2.09 1.79
N TYR A 218 19.27 1.67 3.03
CA TYR A 218 20.31 0.75 3.43
C TYR A 218 19.72 -0.39 4.25
N LEU A 219 20.08 -1.63 3.89
CA LEU A 219 19.75 -2.82 4.66
C LEU A 219 20.94 -3.17 5.56
N ILE A 220 20.68 -3.32 6.84
CA ILE A 220 21.69 -3.53 7.88
C ILE A 220 21.40 -4.82 8.69
N ASP A 221 22.38 -5.31 9.41
CA ASP A 221 22.31 -6.48 10.31
C ASP A 221 22.09 -7.82 9.57
N PHE A 222 23.20 -8.45 9.19
CA PHE A 222 23.22 -9.72 8.44
C PHE A 222 23.33 -10.96 9.35
N GLY A 223 23.07 -10.82 10.65
CA GLY A 223 23.21 -11.90 11.63
C GLY A 223 22.33 -13.13 11.39
N SER A 224 21.22 -12.97 10.66
CA SER A 224 20.29 -14.04 10.26
C SER A 224 20.47 -14.51 8.82
N SER A 225 21.35 -13.87 8.06
CA SER A 225 21.51 -14.07 6.63
C SER A 225 22.15 -15.39 6.23
N ALA A 226 21.93 -15.84 5.00
CA ALA A 226 22.58 -17.01 4.42
C ALA A 226 22.67 -16.93 2.90
N GLU A 227 23.61 -17.69 2.31
CA GLU A 227 23.61 -17.96 0.88
C GLU A 227 22.47 -18.91 0.52
N SER A 228 21.79 -18.68 -0.60
CA SER A 228 20.74 -19.57 -1.11
C SER A 228 21.32 -20.91 -1.58
N GLU A 229 22.50 -20.85 -2.23
CA GLU A 229 23.27 -22.02 -2.64
C GLU A 229 24.68 -21.96 -1.99
N PRO A 230 24.90 -22.62 -0.85
CA PRO A 230 26.20 -22.58 -0.18
C PRO A 230 27.29 -23.23 -1.03
N ARG A 231 28.39 -22.52 -1.25
CA ARG A 231 29.57 -22.97 -2.01
C ARG A 231 30.34 -24.12 -1.39
N SER A 232 30.06 -24.44 -0.14
CA SER A 232 30.69 -25.57 0.59
C SER A 232 29.67 -26.23 1.52
N SER A 233 29.71 -27.58 1.51
CA SER A 233 28.84 -28.43 2.32
C SER A 233 29.29 -28.47 3.79
N SER A 234 29.14 -27.40 4.56
CA SER A 234 29.31 -27.47 6.01
C SER A 234 27.95 -27.55 6.70
N PHE A 235 27.48 -28.78 6.85
CA PHE A 235 26.14 -29.16 7.33
C PHE A 235 25.90 -29.02 8.86
N THR A 236 26.82 -28.49 9.66
CA THR A 236 26.82 -28.79 11.10
C THR A 236 26.31 -27.71 12.03
N SER A 237 25.80 -26.54 11.59
CA SER A 237 25.36 -25.53 12.57
C SER A 237 24.04 -24.82 12.27
N GLU A 238 23.21 -25.34 11.38
CA GLU A 238 21.95 -24.70 10.98
C GLU A 238 20.89 -24.61 12.09
N ASN A 239 20.93 -25.47 13.10
CA ASN A 239 19.87 -25.60 14.11
C ASN A 239 19.79 -24.46 15.14
N ALA A 240 20.80 -23.61 15.28
CA ALA A 240 20.87 -22.62 16.36
C ALA A 240 20.47 -21.20 15.96
N VAL A 241 20.41 -20.89 14.66
CA VAL A 241 20.34 -19.50 14.15
C VAL A 241 18.92 -19.04 13.80
N PHE A 242 17.97 -19.95 13.68
CA PHE A 242 16.64 -19.65 13.13
C PHE A 242 15.65 -18.94 14.06
N ARG A 243 16.03 -18.50 15.23
CA ARG A 243 15.13 -17.84 16.21
C ARG A 243 15.21 -16.31 16.20
N GLY A 244 15.89 -15.69 15.24
CA GLY A 244 16.14 -14.25 15.22
C GLY A 244 15.22 -13.41 14.39
N ALA A 245 14.36 -14.01 13.56
CA ALA A 245 13.44 -13.23 12.72
C ALA A 245 12.37 -12.52 13.57
N THR A 246 12.12 -11.26 13.25
CA THR A 246 11.03 -10.49 13.87
C THR A 246 9.70 -11.07 13.42
N ALA A 247 8.97 -11.74 14.32
CA ALA A 247 7.81 -12.56 14.00
C ALA A 247 6.73 -11.84 13.17
N ASP A 248 6.53 -10.55 13.41
CA ASP A 248 5.54 -9.74 12.67
C ASP A 248 5.79 -9.73 11.16
N PHE A 249 7.05 -9.74 10.74
CA PHE A 249 7.46 -9.61 9.33
C PHE A 249 7.89 -10.94 8.71
N ALA A 250 8.27 -11.94 9.52
CA ALA A 250 8.76 -13.22 9.04
C ALA A 250 7.65 -14.07 8.40
N PRO A 251 7.90 -14.77 7.29
CA PRO A 251 6.93 -15.68 6.71
C PRO A 251 6.72 -16.93 7.59
N PRO A 252 5.58 -17.65 7.41
CA PRO A 252 5.25 -18.82 8.24
C PRO A 252 6.36 -19.87 8.29
N GLU A 253 7.01 -20.19 7.18
CA GLU A 253 8.10 -21.18 7.10
C GLU A 253 9.31 -20.82 7.99
N MET A 254 9.49 -19.55 8.32
CA MET A 254 10.55 -19.11 9.24
C MET A 254 10.15 -19.25 10.71
N LEU A 255 8.87 -19.36 11.01
CA LEU A 255 8.31 -19.41 12.37
C LEU A 255 7.95 -20.83 12.83
N SER A 256 8.03 -21.81 11.93
CA SER A 256 7.76 -23.22 12.24
C SER A 256 8.90 -23.85 13.05
N ASP A 257 8.55 -24.78 13.95
CA ASP A 257 9.51 -25.60 14.68
C ASP A 257 10.08 -26.77 13.84
N ASP A 258 9.49 -27.07 12.69
CA ASP A 258 9.98 -28.08 11.75
C ASP A 258 11.15 -27.55 10.92
N ILE A 259 12.30 -27.41 11.55
CA ILE A 259 13.51 -26.89 10.89
C ILE A 259 14.02 -27.82 9.78
N PRO A 260 14.12 -29.16 9.98
CA PRO A 260 14.61 -30.05 8.93
C PRO A 260 13.69 -30.12 7.71
N GLY A 261 12.36 -30.18 7.92
CA GLY A 261 11.37 -30.28 6.86
C GLY A 261 11.27 -29.03 5.98
N LEU A 262 11.66 -27.86 6.52
CA LEU A 262 11.57 -26.58 5.85
C LEU A 262 12.95 -25.99 5.48
N ALA A 263 14.03 -26.76 5.59
CA ALA A 263 15.39 -26.25 5.39
C ALA A 263 15.60 -25.61 4.01
N GLU A 264 15.07 -26.21 2.94
CA GLU A 264 15.19 -25.68 1.57
C GLU A 264 14.31 -24.43 1.38
N LEU A 265 13.09 -24.40 1.94
CA LEU A 265 12.24 -23.23 1.87
C LEU A 265 12.87 -22.00 2.56
N ARG A 266 13.67 -22.23 3.61
CA ARG A 266 14.38 -21.20 4.36
C ARG A 266 15.60 -20.61 3.65
N LYS A 267 15.96 -21.13 2.48
CA LYS A 267 17.03 -20.61 1.60
C LYS A 267 16.48 -19.79 0.43
N SER A 268 15.18 -19.80 0.23
CA SER A 268 14.55 -19.13 -0.92
C SER A 268 14.48 -17.61 -0.73
N PRO A 269 14.80 -16.83 -1.77
CA PRO A 269 14.61 -15.37 -1.78
C PRO A 269 13.18 -14.91 -1.50
N ALA A 270 12.18 -15.77 -1.71
CA ALA A 270 10.77 -15.49 -1.45
C ALA A 270 10.47 -15.20 0.05
N ILE A 271 11.39 -15.55 0.95
CA ILE A 271 11.33 -15.15 2.38
C ILE A 271 11.43 -13.63 2.50
N ASP A 272 12.40 -13.06 1.82
CA ASP A 272 12.67 -11.61 1.88
C ASP A 272 11.60 -10.82 1.14
N VAL A 273 11.01 -11.39 0.08
CA VAL A 273 9.82 -10.83 -0.59
C VAL A 273 8.66 -10.68 0.39
N TYR A 274 8.34 -11.75 1.14
CA TYR A 274 7.28 -11.70 2.15
C TYR A 274 7.60 -10.67 3.26
N ALA A 275 8.82 -10.66 3.76
CA ALA A 275 9.24 -9.76 4.82
C ALA A 275 9.19 -8.29 4.38
N ALA A 276 9.70 -7.98 3.18
CA ALA A 276 9.63 -6.64 2.59
C ALA A 276 8.17 -6.20 2.37
N ALA A 277 7.31 -7.08 1.85
CA ALA A 277 5.89 -6.80 1.70
C ALA A 277 5.20 -6.52 3.05
N SER A 278 5.53 -7.28 4.08
CA SER A 278 5.03 -7.05 5.45
C SER A 278 5.43 -5.66 5.98
N VAL A 279 6.64 -5.20 5.66
CA VAL A 279 7.12 -3.86 6.00
C VAL A 279 6.32 -2.79 5.25
N VAL A 280 6.13 -2.94 3.94
CA VAL A 280 5.35 -1.98 3.13
C VAL A 280 3.88 -1.97 3.56
N TYR A 281 3.31 -3.13 3.85
CA TYR A 281 1.96 -3.25 4.41
C TYR A 281 1.84 -2.46 5.72
N GLN A 282 2.81 -2.60 6.64
CA GLN A 282 2.81 -1.82 7.89
C GLN A 282 2.92 -0.32 7.64
N LEU A 283 3.70 0.12 6.65
CA LEU A 283 3.77 1.54 6.27
C LEU A 283 2.39 2.05 5.82
N ALA A 284 1.71 1.30 4.95
CA ALA A 284 0.44 1.71 4.38
C ALA A 284 -0.75 1.54 5.34
N CYS A 285 -0.72 0.55 6.24
CA CYS A 285 -1.84 0.22 7.15
C CYS A 285 -1.64 0.67 8.60
N GLY A 286 -0.41 1.07 8.98
CA GLY A 286 -0.06 1.42 10.36
C GLY A 286 0.20 0.22 11.27
N GLN A 287 -0.18 -0.99 10.85
CA GLN A 287 -0.05 -2.25 11.61
C GLN A 287 0.51 -3.37 10.74
N ALA A 288 1.09 -4.39 11.38
CA ALA A 288 1.56 -5.59 10.69
C ALA A 288 0.40 -6.35 10.01
N PRO A 289 0.69 -7.18 8.98
CA PRO A 289 -0.35 -7.91 8.24
C PRO A 289 -1.18 -8.86 9.12
N TYR A 290 -0.61 -9.36 10.20
CA TYR A 290 -1.27 -10.31 11.09
C TYR A 290 -1.13 -9.89 12.55
N ASP A 291 -2.21 -10.09 13.32
CA ASP A 291 -2.17 -9.97 14.77
C ASP A 291 -1.59 -11.27 15.40
N LEU A 292 -0.45 -11.14 16.05
CA LEU A 292 0.22 -12.25 16.72
C LEU A 292 -0.10 -12.34 18.23
N HIS A 293 -1.00 -11.49 18.72
CA HIS A 293 -1.41 -11.50 20.14
C HIS A 293 -2.64 -12.38 20.42
N ALA A 294 -3.03 -13.19 19.42
CA ALA A 294 -4.13 -14.13 19.58
C ALA A 294 -3.91 -15.09 20.75
N VAL A 295 -4.95 -15.30 21.53
CA VAL A 295 -4.98 -16.20 22.68
C VAL A 295 -5.85 -17.40 22.31
N GLY A 296 -5.37 -18.63 22.58
CA GLY A 296 -6.13 -19.85 22.33
C GLY A 296 -7.28 -20.05 23.33
N GLU A 297 -8.14 -21.01 23.06
CA GLU A 297 -9.28 -21.36 23.94
C GLU A 297 -8.88 -21.71 25.38
N ASP A 298 -7.67 -22.20 25.56
CA ASP A 298 -7.06 -22.52 26.86
C ASP A 298 -6.44 -21.31 27.57
N GLY A 299 -6.54 -20.11 27.00
CA GLY A 299 -5.94 -18.88 27.51
C GLY A 299 -4.41 -18.80 27.29
N ALA A 300 -3.81 -19.75 26.57
CA ALA A 300 -2.39 -19.72 26.23
C ALA A 300 -2.13 -18.91 24.95
N PRO A 301 -0.97 -18.22 24.84
CA PRO A 301 -0.58 -17.53 23.61
C PRO A 301 -0.46 -18.52 22.46
N VAL A 302 -1.09 -18.23 21.33
CA VAL A 302 -0.94 -19.00 20.09
C VAL A 302 0.46 -18.74 19.52
N SER A 303 1.15 -19.78 19.05
CA SER A 303 2.46 -19.57 18.42
C SER A 303 2.32 -18.70 17.15
N PRO A 304 3.28 -17.80 16.85
CA PRO A 304 3.23 -16.94 15.67
C PRO A 304 3.01 -17.72 14.36
N TYR A 305 3.56 -18.91 14.25
CA TYR A 305 3.32 -19.82 13.12
C TYR A 305 1.84 -20.17 12.97
N ARG A 306 1.22 -20.66 14.04
CA ARG A 306 -0.20 -21.03 14.04
C ARG A 306 -1.09 -19.83 13.80
N ALA A 307 -0.78 -18.69 14.41
CA ALA A 307 -1.53 -17.46 14.20
C ALA A 307 -1.55 -17.07 12.73
N LYS A 308 -0.41 -17.06 12.03
CA LYS A 308 -0.34 -16.73 10.60
C LYS A 308 -0.99 -17.78 9.71
N MET A 309 -0.92 -19.06 10.08
CA MET A 309 -1.55 -20.14 9.29
C MET A 309 -3.07 -20.21 9.46
N ALA A 310 -3.60 -19.83 10.63
CA ALA A 310 -5.04 -19.83 10.90
C ALA A 310 -5.73 -18.52 10.46
N ALA A 311 -5.00 -17.39 10.46
CA ALA A 311 -5.58 -16.09 10.13
C ALA A 311 -6.12 -16.05 8.68
N PRO A 312 -7.17 -15.27 8.40
CA PRO A 312 -7.58 -14.98 7.02
C PRO A 312 -6.47 -14.23 6.28
N ALA A 313 -6.63 -14.05 4.97
CA ALA A 313 -5.74 -13.16 4.22
C ALA A 313 -5.70 -11.77 4.88
N PRO A 314 -4.56 -11.05 4.79
CA PRO A 314 -4.48 -9.70 5.35
C PRO A 314 -5.60 -8.81 4.81
N ALA A 315 -6.14 -7.96 5.67
CA ALA A 315 -7.18 -7.03 5.27
C ALA A 315 -6.71 -6.10 4.14
N ALA A 316 -7.65 -5.59 3.34
CA ALA A 316 -7.34 -4.58 2.33
C ALA A 316 -6.59 -3.39 2.96
N VAL A 317 -5.62 -2.84 2.25
CA VAL A 317 -4.72 -1.79 2.75
C VAL A 317 -5.49 -0.61 3.36
N MET A 318 -6.64 -0.25 2.77
CA MET A 318 -7.44 0.90 3.21
C MET A 318 -8.69 0.50 4.01
N ALA A 319 -8.85 -0.76 4.40
CA ALA A 319 -10.04 -1.24 5.12
C ALA A 319 -10.33 -0.51 6.43
N HIS A 320 -9.31 0.07 7.04
CA HIS A 320 -9.40 0.78 8.33
C HIS A 320 -9.20 2.30 8.21
N ALA A 321 -9.04 2.83 6.98
CA ALA A 321 -8.85 4.25 6.78
C ALA A 321 -10.17 5.00 6.91
N ARG A 322 -10.16 6.10 7.65
CA ARG A 322 -11.30 7.02 7.72
C ARG A 322 -11.28 7.96 6.51
N ALA A 323 -12.45 8.38 6.06
CA ALA A 323 -12.60 9.24 4.88
C ALA A 323 -11.89 10.59 5.03
N ASP A 324 -11.96 11.19 6.21
CA ASP A 324 -11.28 12.45 6.55
C ASP A 324 -9.74 12.30 6.53
N GLU A 325 -9.22 11.21 7.10
CA GLU A 325 -7.78 10.90 7.12
C GLU A 325 -7.22 10.68 5.71
N LEU A 326 -7.97 10.01 4.83
CA LEU A 326 -7.58 9.82 3.43
C LEU A 326 -7.46 11.13 2.66
N LEU A 327 -8.40 12.04 2.88
CA LEU A 327 -8.39 13.35 2.24
C LEU A 327 -7.27 14.26 2.78
N GLU A 328 -6.97 14.18 4.08
CA GLU A 328 -5.83 14.88 4.68
C GLU A 328 -4.49 14.36 4.14
N ALA A 329 -4.36 13.03 4.01
CA ALA A 329 -3.17 12.43 3.42
C ALA A 329 -2.93 12.89 1.98
N LEU A 330 -3.99 13.04 1.19
CA LEU A 330 -3.91 13.59 -0.18
C LEU A 330 -3.48 15.05 -0.24
N ALA A 331 -3.91 15.85 0.72
CA ALA A 331 -3.54 17.27 0.76
C ALA A 331 -2.02 17.46 0.98
N CYS A 332 -1.34 16.45 1.50
CA CYS A 332 0.11 16.44 1.68
C CYS A 332 0.90 16.10 0.41
N GLU A 333 0.23 15.63 -0.66
CA GLU A 333 0.85 15.20 -1.92
C GLU A 333 0.50 16.18 -3.05
N PRO A 334 1.39 17.12 -3.42
CA PRO A 334 1.07 18.18 -4.38
C PRO A 334 0.58 17.67 -5.75
N GLU A 335 1.20 16.59 -6.25
CA GLU A 335 0.82 15.99 -7.53
C GLU A 335 -0.62 15.43 -7.49
N VAL A 336 -0.97 14.81 -6.37
CA VAL A 336 -2.30 14.24 -6.16
C VAL A 336 -3.34 15.33 -5.95
N ALA A 337 -3.01 16.39 -5.22
CA ALA A 337 -3.89 17.54 -5.03
C ALA A 337 -4.26 18.18 -6.38
N VAL A 338 -3.29 18.32 -7.30
CA VAL A 338 -3.53 18.83 -8.67
C VAL A 338 -4.43 17.86 -9.46
N ALA A 339 -4.21 16.55 -9.36
CA ALA A 339 -5.04 15.54 -10.03
C ALA A 339 -6.50 15.57 -9.52
N VAL A 340 -6.69 15.71 -8.21
CA VAL A 340 -8.02 15.87 -7.59
C VAL A 340 -8.71 17.15 -8.07
N GLN A 341 -7.99 18.28 -8.11
CA GLN A 341 -8.53 19.53 -8.61
C GLN A 341 -8.97 19.41 -10.08
N HIS A 342 -8.13 18.83 -10.94
CA HIS A 342 -8.48 18.60 -12.34
C HIS A 342 -9.68 17.66 -12.50
N ALA A 343 -9.81 16.66 -11.63
CA ALA A 343 -10.97 15.79 -11.65
C ALA A 343 -12.24 16.53 -11.23
N GLN A 344 -12.19 17.35 -10.18
CA GLN A 344 -13.32 18.16 -9.73
C GLN A 344 -13.80 19.14 -10.78
N ASP A 345 -12.89 19.78 -11.51
CA ASP A 345 -13.22 20.71 -12.60
C ASP A 345 -13.97 20.01 -13.77
N LYS A 346 -13.78 18.69 -13.92
CA LYS A 346 -14.46 17.87 -14.94
C LYS A 346 -15.81 17.31 -14.48
N LEU A 347 -16.10 17.38 -13.18
CA LEU A 347 -17.34 16.88 -12.62
C LEU A 347 -18.44 17.94 -12.70
N SER A 348 -19.67 17.50 -13.01
CA SER A 348 -20.84 18.39 -13.11
C SER A 348 -21.35 18.87 -11.73
N ALA A 349 -20.91 18.20 -10.65
CA ALA A 349 -21.26 18.54 -9.27
C ALA A 349 -20.08 18.17 -8.37
N PRO A 350 -19.88 18.90 -7.25
CA PRO A 350 -18.82 18.57 -6.30
C PRO A 350 -19.05 17.16 -5.72
N MET A 351 -17.96 16.39 -5.58
CA MET A 351 -17.97 15.05 -5.00
C MET A 351 -18.11 15.15 -3.47
N GLY A 352 -18.92 14.28 -2.88
CA GLY A 352 -19.03 14.19 -1.44
C GLY A 352 -17.78 13.53 -0.81
N VAL A 353 -17.51 13.83 0.47
CA VAL A 353 -16.34 13.30 1.21
C VAL A 353 -16.27 11.77 1.16
N SER A 354 -17.39 11.08 1.39
CA SER A 354 -17.45 9.60 1.32
C SER A 354 -17.19 9.08 -0.09
N GLU A 355 -17.69 9.75 -1.10
CA GLU A 355 -17.53 9.38 -2.52
C GLU A 355 -16.07 9.56 -2.98
N ALA A 356 -15.42 10.62 -2.48
CA ALA A 356 -14.00 10.86 -2.70
C ALA A 356 -13.13 9.80 -2.00
N ALA A 357 -13.46 9.45 -0.75
CA ALA A 357 -12.78 8.41 -0.01
C ALA A 357 -12.91 7.03 -0.69
N ASP A 358 -14.11 6.68 -1.17
CA ASP A 358 -14.33 5.43 -1.92
C ASP A 358 -13.50 5.40 -3.22
N ALA A 359 -13.42 6.54 -3.92
CA ALA A 359 -12.63 6.65 -5.15
C ALA A 359 -11.13 6.47 -4.89
N LEU A 360 -10.63 6.99 -3.76
CA LEU A 360 -9.23 6.83 -3.34
C LEU A 360 -8.92 5.43 -2.88
N SER A 361 -9.75 4.88 -1.99
CA SER A 361 -9.60 3.49 -1.51
C SER A 361 -9.50 2.52 -2.67
N PHE A 362 -10.20 2.81 -3.76
CA PHE A 362 -10.16 2.00 -4.96
C PHE A 362 -8.81 2.07 -5.69
N VAL A 363 -8.15 3.24 -5.73
CA VAL A 363 -6.79 3.37 -6.28
C VAL A 363 -5.79 2.65 -5.39
N ASP A 364 -5.91 2.85 -4.08
CA ASP A 364 -4.99 2.31 -3.07
C ASP A 364 -5.08 0.78 -2.96
N GLU A 365 -6.23 0.18 -3.33
CA GLU A 365 -6.41 -1.27 -3.37
C GLU A 365 -5.47 -1.96 -4.37
N GLN A 366 -4.98 -1.28 -5.40
CA GLN A 366 -3.96 -1.84 -6.28
C GLN A 366 -2.65 -2.14 -5.53
N LEU A 367 -2.29 -1.30 -4.55
CA LEU A 367 -1.16 -1.58 -3.66
C LEU A 367 -1.45 -2.82 -2.80
N GLY A 368 -2.68 -2.94 -2.29
CA GLY A 368 -3.14 -4.11 -1.53
C GLY A 368 -3.00 -5.41 -2.30
N ILE A 369 -3.36 -5.42 -3.59
CA ILE A 369 -3.23 -6.60 -4.46
C ILE A 369 -1.76 -7.01 -4.60
N VAL A 370 -0.87 -6.08 -4.93
CA VAL A 370 0.57 -6.36 -5.08
C VAL A 370 1.16 -6.93 -3.78
N LEU A 371 0.80 -6.34 -2.64
CA LEU A 371 1.26 -6.82 -1.34
C LEU A 371 0.64 -8.17 -0.95
N GLY A 372 -0.64 -8.40 -1.29
CA GLY A 372 -1.34 -9.66 -1.04
C GLY A 372 -0.66 -10.85 -1.71
N ASP A 373 -0.27 -10.71 -2.97
CA ASP A 373 0.48 -11.73 -3.71
C ASP A 373 1.82 -12.06 -3.03
N CYS A 374 2.52 -11.02 -2.52
CA CYS A 374 3.78 -11.22 -1.79
C CYS A 374 3.58 -11.93 -0.43
N LEU A 375 2.42 -11.75 0.20
CA LEU A 375 2.06 -12.31 1.50
C LEU A 375 1.41 -13.70 1.39
N ALA A 376 1.39 -14.29 0.19
CA ALA A 376 0.88 -15.64 -0.03
C ALA A 376 1.56 -16.65 0.91
N ARG A 377 0.76 -17.61 1.43
CA ARG A 377 1.27 -18.67 2.31
C ARG A 377 2.20 -19.62 1.57
N GLY A 378 1.82 -19.97 0.35
CA GLY A 378 2.64 -20.77 -0.55
C GLY A 378 3.81 -19.94 -1.08
N GLN A 379 5.04 -20.38 -0.80
CA GLN A 379 6.24 -19.66 -1.21
C GLN A 379 6.37 -19.54 -2.74
N SER A 380 5.90 -20.55 -3.48
CA SER A 380 5.90 -20.58 -4.94
C SER A 380 4.87 -19.63 -5.58
N GLU A 381 3.92 -19.13 -4.82
CA GLU A 381 2.91 -18.18 -5.27
C GLU A 381 3.41 -16.74 -5.22
N ARG A 382 4.47 -16.49 -4.45
CA ARG A 382 5.04 -15.15 -4.27
C ARG A 382 5.79 -14.72 -5.52
N PRO A 383 5.58 -13.48 -5.98
CA PRO A 383 6.27 -12.94 -7.14
C PRO A 383 7.77 -12.72 -6.86
N ASP A 384 8.55 -12.56 -7.92
CA ASP A 384 9.96 -12.15 -7.83
C ASP A 384 10.08 -10.70 -7.36
N ALA A 385 11.15 -10.41 -6.60
CA ALA A 385 11.39 -9.09 -6.03
C ALA A 385 11.50 -7.97 -7.09
N ALA A 386 12.10 -8.24 -8.25
CA ALA A 386 12.19 -7.28 -9.34
C ALA A 386 10.80 -6.98 -9.94
N ALA A 387 9.95 -8.00 -10.08
CA ALA A 387 8.58 -7.82 -10.55
C ALA A 387 7.75 -6.96 -9.58
N VAL A 388 7.92 -7.16 -8.27
CA VAL A 388 7.24 -6.33 -7.24
C VAL A 388 7.76 -4.89 -7.28
N ARG A 389 9.07 -4.69 -7.37
CA ARG A 389 9.67 -3.35 -7.55
C ARG A 389 9.05 -2.62 -8.74
N ASP A 390 8.92 -3.30 -9.88
CA ASP A 390 8.40 -2.72 -11.10
C ASP A 390 6.90 -2.41 -10.97
N ALA A 391 6.12 -3.25 -10.28
CA ALA A 391 4.72 -3.00 -9.96
C ALA A 391 4.54 -1.76 -9.06
N LEU A 392 5.35 -1.65 -8.00
CA LEU A 392 5.33 -0.48 -7.11
C LEU A 392 5.82 0.79 -7.81
N SER A 393 6.78 0.67 -8.74
CA SER A 393 7.19 1.78 -9.60
C SER A 393 6.05 2.23 -10.51
N SER A 394 5.35 1.29 -11.16
CA SER A 394 4.19 1.57 -12.00
C SER A 394 3.06 2.22 -11.18
N PHE A 395 2.76 1.70 -9.99
CA PHE A 395 1.80 2.32 -9.08
C PHE A 395 2.16 3.77 -8.76
N SER A 396 3.43 4.03 -8.42
CA SER A 396 3.90 5.38 -8.07
C SER A 396 3.83 6.35 -9.24
N ILE A 397 4.16 5.90 -10.46
CA ILE A 397 4.13 6.73 -11.68
C ILE A 397 2.69 7.07 -12.07
N HIS A 398 1.77 6.11 -11.96
CA HIS A 398 0.39 6.29 -12.41
C HIS A 398 -0.57 6.70 -11.28
N TYR A 399 -0.08 6.93 -10.06
CA TYR A 399 -0.94 7.19 -8.90
C TYR A 399 -1.84 8.41 -9.11
N ALA A 400 -1.27 9.56 -9.47
CA ALA A 400 -2.03 10.79 -9.70
C ALA A 400 -3.03 10.65 -10.86
N ASP A 401 -2.63 10.03 -11.98
CA ASP A 401 -3.54 9.74 -13.11
C ASP A 401 -4.66 8.79 -12.69
N ASN A 402 -4.35 7.75 -11.91
CA ASN A 402 -5.34 6.81 -11.40
C ASN A 402 -6.32 7.47 -10.41
N VAL A 403 -5.86 8.42 -9.59
CA VAL A 403 -6.75 9.23 -8.75
C VAL A 403 -7.70 10.04 -9.62
N GLU A 404 -7.20 10.77 -10.62
CA GLU A 404 -8.07 11.53 -11.55
C GLU A 404 -9.06 10.59 -12.27
N ARG A 405 -8.60 9.44 -12.75
CA ARG A 405 -9.43 8.43 -13.43
C ARG A 405 -10.52 7.89 -12.50
N SER A 406 -10.18 7.58 -11.26
CA SER A 406 -11.14 7.06 -10.27
C SER A 406 -12.22 8.08 -9.95
N PHE A 407 -11.85 9.34 -9.73
CA PHE A 407 -12.80 10.43 -9.49
C PHE A 407 -13.73 10.66 -10.69
N CYS A 408 -13.22 10.50 -11.91
CA CYS A 408 -14.02 10.59 -13.13
C CYS A 408 -14.78 9.31 -13.47
N GLY A 409 -14.70 8.23 -12.66
CA GLY A 409 -15.32 6.93 -12.92
C GLY A 409 -14.73 6.19 -14.11
N ARG A 410 -13.46 6.44 -14.45
CA ARG A 410 -12.73 5.79 -15.52
C ARG A 410 -12.01 4.54 -15.03
N PRO A 411 -11.69 3.57 -15.91
CA PRO A 411 -10.83 2.44 -15.56
C PRO A 411 -9.45 2.92 -15.13
N LEU A 412 -8.87 2.25 -14.10
CA LEU A 412 -7.52 2.54 -13.65
C LEU A 412 -6.47 1.91 -14.60
N VAL A 413 -5.29 2.52 -14.65
CA VAL A 413 -4.11 1.87 -15.24
C VAL A 413 -3.66 0.78 -14.27
N PRO A 414 -3.58 -0.50 -14.69
CA PRO A 414 -3.18 -1.58 -13.79
C PRO A 414 -1.68 -1.52 -13.50
N CYS A 415 -1.34 -1.75 -12.23
CA CYS A 415 0.04 -1.74 -11.74
C CYS A 415 0.56 -3.14 -11.37
N VAL A 416 -0.18 -4.19 -11.74
CA VAL A 416 0.16 -5.59 -11.39
C VAL A 416 1.10 -6.19 -12.43
N PRO A 417 2.10 -6.99 -12.04
CA PRO A 417 2.95 -7.70 -12.99
C PRO A 417 2.11 -8.57 -13.93
N GLY A 418 2.31 -8.43 -15.25
CA GLY A 418 1.52 -9.14 -16.25
C GLY A 418 0.14 -8.54 -16.53
N GLY A 419 -0.23 -7.42 -15.90
CA GLY A 419 -1.46 -6.67 -16.20
C GLY A 419 -1.47 -6.17 -17.65
N PHE A 420 -2.70 -6.00 -18.19
CA PHE A 420 -2.94 -5.52 -19.55
C PHE A 420 -2.11 -4.27 -19.84
N ALA A 421 -1.45 -4.26 -21.00
CA ALA A 421 -0.70 -3.09 -21.44
C ALA A 421 -1.58 -1.83 -21.36
N ALA A 422 -1.04 -0.74 -20.86
CA ALA A 422 -1.74 0.55 -20.74
C ALA A 422 -2.42 0.96 -22.06
N SER A 423 -1.81 0.63 -23.21
CA SER A 423 -2.37 0.83 -24.54
C SER A 423 -3.72 0.16 -24.79
N ALA A 424 -3.98 -1.01 -24.22
CA ALA A 424 -5.27 -1.69 -24.39
C ALA A 424 -6.39 -0.99 -23.59
N LEU A 425 -6.05 -0.40 -22.45
CA LEU A 425 -7.01 0.38 -21.64
C LEU A 425 -7.30 1.75 -22.24
N ASP A 426 -6.31 2.42 -22.82
CA ASP A 426 -6.51 3.68 -23.51
C ASP A 426 -7.38 3.51 -24.76
N VAL A 427 -7.21 2.41 -25.50
CA VAL A 427 -8.10 2.04 -26.62
C VAL A 427 -9.52 1.73 -26.12
N ALA A 428 -9.65 0.99 -25.02
CA ALA A 428 -10.96 0.70 -24.42
C ALA A 428 -11.66 1.97 -23.92
N ASP A 429 -10.92 2.90 -23.30
CA ASP A 429 -11.46 4.15 -22.77
C ASP A 429 -11.88 5.11 -23.90
N SER A 430 -11.08 5.19 -24.98
CA SER A 430 -11.43 5.97 -26.17
C SER A 430 -12.66 5.39 -26.88
N THR A 431 -12.76 4.07 -26.97
CA THR A 431 -13.91 3.36 -27.55
C THR A 431 -15.17 3.60 -26.71
N LEU A 432 -15.08 3.49 -25.38
CA LEU A 432 -16.18 3.80 -24.46
C LEU A 432 -16.62 5.26 -24.55
N ALA A 433 -15.70 6.21 -24.69
CA ALA A 433 -16.00 7.62 -24.87
C ALA A 433 -16.77 7.87 -26.19
N HIS A 434 -16.37 7.23 -27.29
CA HIS A 434 -17.08 7.29 -28.56
C HIS A 434 -18.48 6.67 -28.46
N VAL A 435 -18.61 5.51 -27.82
CA VAL A 435 -19.91 4.85 -27.58
C VAL A 435 -20.81 5.74 -26.72
N ARG A 436 -20.30 6.35 -25.65
CA ARG A 436 -21.05 7.31 -24.83
C ARG A 436 -21.57 8.49 -25.63
N THR A 437 -20.73 9.06 -26.50
CA THR A 437 -21.09 10.20 -27.34
C THR A 437 -22.13 9.81 -28.39
N ALA A 438 -21.95 8.67 -29.03
CA ALA A 438 -22.90 8.12 -30.00
C ALA A 438 -24.26 7.85 -29.35
N CYS A 439 -24.30 7.17 -28.18
CA CYS A 439 -25.55 6.92 -27.45
C CYS A 439 -26.28 8.21 -27.08
N LYS A 440 -25.56 9.23 -26.60
CA LYS A 440 -26.14 10.54 -26.29
C LYS A 440 -26.74 11.21 -27.55
N GLY A 441 -26.05 11.15 -28.69
CA GLY A 441 -26.51 11.69 -29.95
C GLY A 441 -27.77 10.99 -30.45
N VAL A 442 -27.79 9.68 -30.48
CA VAL A 442 -28.95 8.87 -30.90
C VAL A 442 -30.16 9.14 -30.00
N ALA A 443 -29.94 9.19 -28.70
CA ALA A 443 -30.99 9.43 -27.73
C ALA A 443 -31.59 10.85 -27.83
N ALA A 444 -30.77 11.87 -28.03
CA ALA A 444 -31.23 13.23 -28.26
C ALA A 444 -32.03 13.35 -29.57
N ALA A 445 -31.57 12.69 -30.63
CA ALA A 445 -32.28 12.64 -31.91
C ALA A 445 -33.64 11.94 -31.80
N ALA A 446 -33.71 10.84 -31.04
CA ALA A 446 -34.96 10.11 -30.79
C ALA A 446 -35.97 10.97 -30.03
N LEU A 447 -35.54 11.64 -28.95
CA LEU A 447 -36.42 12.54 -28.18
C LEU A 447 -36.89 13.72 -29.04
N ALA A 448 -36.00 14.33 -29.83
CA ALA A 448 -36.37 15.41 -30.75
C ALA A 448 -37.37 14.93 -31.83
N GLY A 449 -37.17 13.73 -32.40
CA GLY A 449 -38.09 13.12 -33.35
C GLY A 449 -39.47 12.88 -32.75
N VAL A 450 -39.57 12.37 -31.54
CA VAL A 450 -40.86 12.17 -30.83
C VAL A 450 -41.53 13.49 -30.55
N ALA A 451 -40.79 14.52 -30.11
CA ALA A 451 -41.33 15.86 -29.87
C ALA A 451 -41.90 16.51 -31.11
N VAL A 452 -41.18 16.49 -32.23
CA VAL A 452 -41.61 17.03 -33.51
C VAL A 452 -42.86 16.30 -34.00
N SER A 453 -42.86 14.96 -33.92
CA SER A 453 -44.02 14.15 -34.31
C SER A 453 -45.26 14.49 -33.47
N ALA A 454 -45.11 14.60 -32.15
CA ALA A 454 -46.20 14.98 -31.27
C ALA A 454 -46.73 16.40 -31.56
N ALA A 455 -45.81 17.35 -31.81
CA ALA A 455 -46.18 18.72 -32.20
C ALA A 455 -47.00 18.76 -33.47
N VAL A 456 -46.55 18.07 -34.52
CA VAL A 456 -47.23 18.01 -35.82
C VAL A 456 -48.60 17.36 -35.72
N LEU A 457 -48.69 16.21 -35.02
CA LEU A 457 -49.92 15.46 -34.85
C LEU A 457 -50.98 16.19 -34.03
N ALA A 458 -50.58 17.01 -33.07
CA ALA A 458 -51.48 17.76 -32.20
C ALA A 458 -51.78 19.18 -32.67
N ASN A 459 -51.03 19.69 -33.66
CA ASN A 459 -51.19 21.08 -34.06
C ASN A 459 -52.58 21.35 -34.62
N GLY A 460 -53.34 22.22 -33.97
CA GLY A 460 -54.72 22.55 -34.34
C GLY A 460 -55.76 21.50 -33.91
N ALA A 461 -55.40 20.46 -33.22
CA ALA A 461 -56.34 19.49 -32.68
C ALA A 461 -57.30 20.14 -31.68
N GLN A 462 -58.60 19.92 -31.86
CA GLN A 462 -59.61 20.34 -30.89
C GLN A 462 -59.72 19.28 -29.78
N ALA A 463 -59.60 19.73 -28.57
CA ALA A 463 -59.69 18.85 -27.40
C ALA A 463 -60.54 19.49 -26.29
N SER A 464 -61.14 18.67 -25.46
CA SER A 464 -61.87 19.08 -24.26
C SER A 464 -61.39 18.31 -23.03
N LEU A 465 -61.27 19.00 -21.93
CA LEU A 465 -60.91 18.42 -20.63
C LEU A 465 -61.96 18.81 -19.62
N VAL A 466 -62.53 17.80 -18.93
CA VAL A 466 -63.43 18.01 -17.80
C VAL A 466 -62.87 17.24 -16.62
N ALA A 467 -62.26 17.96 -15.69
CA ALA A 467 -61.69 17.38 -14.48
C ALA A 467 -61.90 18.28 -13.26
N ALA A 468 -62.32 17.72 -12.15
CA ALA A 468 -62.44 18.37 -10.83
C ALA A 468 -63.21 19.73 -10.85
N GLY A 469 -64.26 19.85 -11.70
CA GLY A 469 -65.07 21.08 -11.81
C GLY A 469 -64.50 22.11 -12.76
N PHE A 470 -63.39 21.85 -13.40
CA PHE A 470 -62.82 22.68 -14.49
C PHE A 470 -63.19 22.09 -15.86
N ALA A 471 -63.79 22.88 -16.72
CA ALA A 471 -64.11 22.51 -18.09
C ALA A 471 -63.41 23.44 -19.06
N TRP A 472 -62.58 22.84 -19.94
CA TRP A 472 -61.88 23.55 -20.98
C TRP A 472 -62.13 22.87 -22.34
N SER A 473 -62.31 23.67 -23.35
CA SER A 473 -62.38 23.17 -24.73
C SER A 473 -61.72 24.18 -25.67
N GLY A 474 -60.94 23.70 -26.63
CA GLY A 474 -60.23 24.56 -27.60
C GLY A 474 -59.17 23.85 -28.39
N GLY A 475 -58.51 24.60 -29.28
CA GLY A 475 -57.39 24.11 -30.06
C GLY A 475 -56.13 24.00 -29.22
N VAL A 476 -55.43 22.87 -29.33
CA VAL A 476 -54.19 22.61 -28.56
C VAL A 476 -53.00 23.03 -29.44
N PRO A 477 -52.13 23.96 -28.94
CA PRO A 477 -50.91 24.31 -29.67
C PRO A 477 -49.93 23.13 -29.68
N GLY A 478 -49.43 22.73 -30.86
CA GLY A 478 -48.54 21.59 -31.01
C GLY A 478 -47.26 21.68 -30.14
N VAL A 479 -46.76 22.90 -29.94
CA VAL A 479 -45.57 23.15 -29.07
C VAL A 479 -45.85 22.77 -27.61
N VAL A 480 -47.06 23.08 -27.09
CA VAL A 480 -47.45 22.73 -25.72
C VAL A 480 -47.48 21.21 -25.56
N VAL A 481 -48.02 20.49 -26.57
CA VAL A 481 -48.04 19.04 -26.56
C VAL A 481 -46.64 18.44 -26.64
N ALA A 482 -45.78 19.00 -27.47
CA ALA A 482 -44.39 18.54 -27.53
C ALA A 482 -43.67 18.67 -26.18
N VAL A 483 -43.84 19.82 -25.50
CA VAL A 483 -43.28 20.03 -24.16
C VAL A 483 -43.88 19.06 -23.14
N ALA A 484 -45.20 18.86 -23.15
CA ALA A 484 -45.88 17.94 -22.26
C ALA A 484 -45.40 16.49 -22.44
N VAL A 485 -45.28 16.04 -23.71
CA VAL A 485 -44.80 14.69 -24.03
C VAL A 485 -43.37 14.45 -23.60
N LEU A 486 -42.50 15.45 -23.70
CA LEU A 486 -41.11 15.36 -23.26
C LEU A 486 -40.94 15.50 -21.75
N PHE A 487 -41.90 16.12 -21.05
CA PHE A 487 -41.76 16.52 -19.66
C PHE A 487 -41.32 15.40 -18.72
N PRO A 488 -41.89 14.15 -18.76
CA PRO A 488 -41.41 13.05 -17.92
C PRO A 488 -39.94 12.70 -18.16
N ALA A 489 -39.52 12.65 -19.41
CA ALA A 489 -38.13 12.39 -19.76
C ALA A 489 -37.20 13.48 -19.26
N LEU A 490 -37.57 14.74 -19.42
CA LEU A 490 -36.78 15.89 -18.95
C LEU A 490 -36.66 15.93 -17.42
N VAL A 491 -37.74 15.64 -16.68
CA VAL A 491 -37.70 15.55 -15.21
C VAL A 491 -36.81 14.39 -14.77
N GLY A 492 -36.99 13.22 -15.35
CA GLY A 492 -36.15 12.05 -15.03
C GLY A 492 -34.66 12.31 -15.26
N LEU A 493 -34.33 12.90 -16.42
CA LEU A 493 -32.95 13.23 -16.77
C LEU A 493 -32.38 14.36 -15.88
N SER A 494 -33.18 15.40 -15.56
CA SER A 494 -32.71 16.48 -14.67
C SER A 494 -32.42 15.96 -13.24
N LEU A 495 -33.25 15.07 -12.69
CA LEU A 495 -33.02 14.44 -11.41
C LEU A 495 -31.85 13.45 -11.43
N ARG A 496 -31.56 12.84 -12.57
CA ARG A 496 -30.42 11.95 -12.76
C ARG A 496 -29.11 12.71 -12.85
N PHE A 497 -29.07 13.80 -13.63
CA PHE A 497 -27.85 14.56 -13.93
C PHE A 497 -27.62 15.77 -13.02
N GLY A 498 -28.65 16.21 -12.26
CA GLY A 498 -28.56 17.33 -11.30
C GLY A 498 -27.99 16.95 -9.93
N GLY A 499 -27.47 15.72 -9.77
CA GLY A 499 -26.91 15.21 -8.51
C GLY A 499 -25.80 14.18 -8.74
N SER A 500 -25.36 13.52 -7.66
CA SER A 500 -24.32 12.48 -7.72
C SER A 500 -24.71 11.34 -8.68
N ARG A 501 -23.71 10.85 -9.44
CA ARG A 501 -23.88 9.74 -10.40
C ARG A 501 -23.90 8.37 -9.71
N THR A 502 -24.68 8.24 -8.65
CA THR A 502 -24.83 7.06 -7.83
C THR A 502 -26.06 6.24 -8.22
N THR A 503 -26.17 5.05 -7.65
CA THR A 503 -27.39 4.22 -7.72
C THR A 503 -28.62 4.98 -7.20
N ALA A 504 -28.46 5.78 -6.15
CA ALA A 504 -29.53 6.61 -5.61
C ALA A 504 -29.99 7.69 -6.59
N GLY A 505 -29.06 8.30 -7.36
CA GLY A 505 -29.38 9.24 -8.44
C GLY A 505 -30.19 8.59 -9.56
N PHE A 506 -29.83 7.36 -9.95
CA PHE A 506 -30.60 6.58 -10.93
C PHE A 506 -32.02 6.28 -10.43
N LEU A 507 -32.18 5.86 -9.19
CA LEU A 507 -33.50 5.58 -8.59
C LEU A 507 -34.35 6.85 -8.51
N ARG A 508 -33.77 8.00 -8.11
CA ARG A 508 -34.50 9.29 -8.07
C ARG A 508 -34.97 9.72 -9.48
N GLY A 509 -34.09 9.59 -10.48
CA GLY A 509 -34.45 9.91 -11.87
C GLY A 509 -35.58 9.02 -12.38
N THR A 510 -35.51 7.71 -12.15
CA THR A 510 -36.54 6.74 -12.53
C THR A 510 -37.87 7.03 -11.82
N ALA A 511 -37.85 7.32 -10.51
CA ALA A 511 -39.04 7.68 -9.75
C ALA A 511 -39.69 8.97 -10.26
N GLY A 512 -38.89 10.02 -10.53
CA GLY A 512 -39.36 11.28 -11.08
C GLY A 512 -40.01 11.12 -12.44
N LEU A 513 -39.38 10.33 -13.33
CA LEU A 513 -39.95 9.99 -14.63
C LEU A 513 -41.29 9.25 -14.47
N ALA A 514 -41.33 8.23 -13.62
CA ALA A 514 -42.54 7.43 -13.43
C ALA A 514 -43.72 8.23 -12.87
N VAL A 515 -43.48 9.08 -11.88
CA VAL A 515 -44.52 9.91 -11.26
C VAL A 515 -45.07 10.93 -12.27
N THR A 516 -44.20 11.63 -13.01
CA THR A 516 -44.61 12.62 -14.00
C THR A 516 -45.29 11.98 -15.23
N PHE A 517 -44.82 10.80 -15.61
CA PHE A 517 -45.49 10.01 -16.66
C PHE A 517 -46.90 9.60 -16.24
N ALA A 518 -47.08 9.07 -15.03
CA ALA A 518 -48.40 8.67 -14.54
C ALA A 518 -49.36 9.85 -14.44
N ALA A 519 -48.88 11.01 -13.97
CA ALA A 519 -49.69 12.21 -13.91
C ALA A 519 -50.13 12.70 -15.32
N LEU A 520 -49.21 12.74 -16.28
CA LEU A 520 -49.56 13.15 -17.63
C LEU A 520 -50.40 12.12 -18.39
N TRP A 521 -50.19 10.83 -18.10
CA TRP A 521 -51.03 9.77 -18.64
C TRP A 521 -52.48 9.95 -18.19
N GLN A 522 -52.69 10.24 -16.89
CA GLN A 522 -54.03 10.52 -16.38
C GLN A 522 -54.69 11.76 -17.03
N VAL A 523 -53.96 12.86 -17.18
CA VAL A 523 -54.43 14.05 -17.88
C VAL A 523 -54.84 13.72 -19.29
N LEU A 524 -54.00 12.96 -20.03
CA LEU A 524 -54.29 12.58 -21.41
C LEU A 524 -55.47 11.61 -21.50
N ALA A 525 -55.70 10.75 -20.51
CA ALA A 525 -56.87 9.85 -20.42
C ALA A 525 -58.16 10.64 -20.20
N ASP A 526 -58.10 11.74 -19.43
CA ASP A 526 -59.26 12.61 -19.12
C ASP A 526 -59.56 13.60 -20.27
N MET A 527 -58.56 13.84 -21.18
CA MET A 527 -58.78 14.66 -22.39
C MET A 527 -59.54 13.89 -23.45
N ARG A 528 -60.51 14.58 -24.09
CA ARG A 528 -61.26 14.03 -25.24
C ARG A 528 -60.89 14.83 -26.50
N PHE A 529 -60.31 14.14 -27.44
CA PHE A 529 -60.00 14.69 -28.76
C PHE A 529 -61.17 14.38 -29.72
N GLU A 530 -61.44 15.29 -30.67
CA GLU A 530 -62.46 15.08 -31.71
C GLU A 530 -62.14 13.85 -32.57
N ALA A 531 -60.85 13.63 -32.88
CA ALA A 531 -60.39 12.46 -33.58
C ALA A 531 -59.78 11.44 -32.60
N ALA A 532 -60.41 10.30 -32.37
CA ALA A 532 -59.92 9.25 -31.48
C ALA A 532 -58.50 8.75 -31.86
N ALA A 533 -58.13 8.83 -33.13
CA ALA A 533 -56.78 8.46 -33.60
C ALA A 533 -55.69 9.41 -33.00
N GLN A 534 -55.99 10.70 -32.80
CA GLN A 534 -55.03 11.66 -32.20
C GLN A 534 -54.72 11.34 -30.74
N GLN A 535 -55.73 10.97 -29.96
CA GLN A 535 -55.53 10.55 -28.57
C GLN A 535 -54.61 9.31 -28.49
N HIS A 536 -54.82 8.36 -29.38
CA HIS A 536 -54.00 7.13 -29.42
C HIS A 536 -52.56 7.44 -29.80
N LEU A 537 -52.34 8.28 -30.84
CA LEU A 537 -51.01 8.66 -31.28
C LEU A 537 -50.27 9.49 -30.24
N LEU A 538 -50.93 10.38 -29.50
CA LEU A 538 -50.33 11.16 -28.42
C LEU A 538 -49.98 10.27 -27.21
N SER A 539 -50.82 9.29 -26.89
CA SER A 539 -50.49 8.28 -25.86
C SER A 539 -49.24 7.48 -26.25
N MET A 540 -49.13 7.06 -27.49
CA MET A 540 -47.94 6.38 -28.01
C MET A 540 -46.70 7.28 -27.97
N ALA A 541 -46.83 8.57 -28.33
CA ALA A 541 -45.75 9.55 -28.27
C ALA A 541 -45.24 9.74 -26.82
N LEU A 542 -46.15 9.83 -25.84
CA LEU A 542 -45.83 9.96 -24.43
C LEU A 542 -45.06 8.72 -23.92
N VAL A 543 -45.53 7.54 -24.28
CA VAL A 543 -44.83 6.27 -23.94
C VAL A 543 -43.46 6.21 -24.59
N ALA A 544 -43.34 6.61 -25.87
CA ALA A 544 -42.07 6.60 -26.59
C ALA A 544 -41.05 7.59 -25.99
N ALA A 545 -41.51 8.78 -25.61
CA ALA A 545 -40.66 9.78 -24.94
C ALA A 545 -40.17 9.32 -23.57
N ALA A 546 -41.09 8.75 -22.77
CA ALA A 546 -40.74 8.20 -21.45
C ALA A 546 -39.76 7.02 -21.54
N ALA A 547 -40.02 6.10 -22.50
CA ALA A 547 -39.14 4.98 -22.77
C ALA A 547 -37.73 5.44 -23.23
N ALA A 548 -37.67 6.40 -24.15
CA ALA A 548 -36.40 6.98 -24.60
C ALA A 548 -35.62 7.63 -23.42
N GLY A 549 -36.31 8.45 -22.62
CA GLY A 549 -35.69 9.05 -21.43
C GLY A 549 -35.18 8.01 -20.42
N TRP A 550 -35.96 6.96 -20.19
CA TRP A 550 -35.54 5.86 -19.32
C TRP A 550 -34.34 5.09 -19.88
N CYS A 551 -34.34 4.78 -21.20
CA CYS A 551 -33.20 4.15 -21.86
C CYS A 551 -31.91 4.96 -21.76
N ILE A 552 -32.01 6.32 -21.85
CA ILE A 552 -30.86 7.21 -21.65
C ILE A 552 -30.31 7.07 -20.21
N MET A 553 -31.20 7.06 -19.21
CA MET A 553 -30.78 6.89 -17.81
C MET A 553 -30.17 5.52 -17.54
N VAL A 554 -30.72 4.45 -18.13
CA VAL A 554 -30.18 3.09 -18.03
C VAL A 554 -28.81 3.01 -18.71
N ALA A 555 -28.66 3.56 -19.89
CA ALA A 555 -27.38 3.59 -20.60
C ALA A 555 -26.32 4.39 -19.83
N ASP A 556 -26.70 5.55 -19.28
CA ASP A 556 -25.79 6.33 -18.44
C ASP A 556 -25.42 5.59 -17.16
N PHE A 557 -26.36 4.95 -16.50
CA PHE A 557 -26.10 4.13 -15.32
C PHE A 557 -25.20 2.93 -15.65
N ALA A 558 -25.49 2.22 -16.71
CA ALA A 558 -24.71 1.06 -17.14
C ALA A 558 -23.27 1.45 -17.50
N LEU A 559 -23.07 2.52 -18.27
CA LEU A 559 -21.77 2.93 -18.78
C LEU A 559 -20.92 3.71 -17.77
N ASN A 560 -21.53 4.42 -16.83
CA ASN A 560 -20.81 5.31 -15.90
C ASN A 560 -20.80 4.81 -14.45
N VAL A 561 -21.67 3.84 -14.09
CA VAL A 561 -21.73 3.31 -12.72
C VAL A 561 -21.55 1.78 -12.70
N ALA A 562 -22.43 1.02 -13.38
CA ALA A 562 -22.44 -0.42 -13.27
C ALA A 562 -21.24 -1.08 -13.96
N LEU A 563 -20.92 -0.71 -15.20
CA LEU A 563 -19.81 -1.29 -15.94
C LEU A 563 -18.44 -0.98 -15.29
N PRO A 564 -18.13 0.25 -14.88
CA PRO A 564 -16.93 0.53 -14.10
C PRO A 564 -16.86 -0.31 -12.80
N GLN A 565 -17.96 -0.41 -12.04
CA GLN A 565 -17.99 -1.24 -10.83
C GLN A 565 -17.79 -2.74 -11.12
N MET A 566 -18.34 -3.25 -12.22
CA MET A 566 -18.14 -4.64 -12.63
C MET A 566 -16.72 -4.91 -13.09
N ILE A 567 -16.11 -3.99 -13.85
CA ILE A 567 -14.71 -4.07 -14.25
C ILE A 567 -13.83 -4.01 -13.01
N ARG A 568 -14.14 -3.13 -12.06
CA ARG A 568 -13.49 -3.02 -10.76
C ARG A 568 -13.53 -4.35 -9.99
N ARG A 569 -14.71 -4.97 -9.87
CA ARG A 569 -14.87 -6.28 -9.17
C ARG A 569 -14.16 -7.43 -9.87
N LYS A 570 -13.99 -7.40 -11.20
CA LYS A 570 -13.27 -8.44 -11.95
C LYS A 570 -11.75 -8.20 -12.01
N ALA A 571 -11.29 -6.96 -11.88
CA ALA A 571 -9.87 -6.64 -11.77
C ALA A 571 -9.30 -6.96 -10.37
N LEU A 572 -10.16 -7.06 -9.36
CA LEU A 572 -9.82 -7.62 -8.05
C LEU A 572 -9.95 -9.16 -8.17
N PRO A 573 -8.87 -9.93 -7.99
CA PRO A 573 -9.00 -11.37 -7.84
C PRO A 573 -9.97 -11.60 -6.68
N SER A 574 -11.08 -12.28 -6.97
CA SER A 574 -12.02 -12.72 -5.95
C SER A 574 -11.23 -13.59 -4.98
N GLY A 575 -11.17 -13.18 -3.71
CA GLY A 575 -10.60 -13.96 -2.62
C GLY A 575 -11.39 -15.24 -2.28
N ASP A 576 -12.12 -15.79 -3.24
CA ASP A 576 -12.82 -17.06 -3.20
C ASP A 576 -12.01 -18.12 -3.97
N SER A 577 -10.82 -18.41 -3.51
CA SER A 577 -10.20 -19.71 -3.72
C SER A 577 -10.09 -20.41 -2.36
N ASP A 578 -11.23 -20.89 -1.88
CA ASP A 578 -11.33 -21.92 -0.83
C ASP A 578 -10.81 -23.29 -1.34
N GLU A 579 -9.66 -23.32 -1.96
CA GLU A 579 -8.83 -24.51 -2.06
C GLU A 579 -7.62 -24.30 -1.13
N ALA A 580 -7.87 -24.57 0.14
CA ALA A 580 -6.83 -24.81 1.11
C ALA A 580 -5.95 -25.97 0.61
N VAL A 581 -4.80 -25.64 0.03
CA VAL A 581 -3.72 -26.62 -0.14
C VAL A 581 -3.25 -26.96 1.27
N ALA A 582 -3.81 -28.04 1.80
CA ALA A 582 -3.38 -28.62 3.05
C ALA A 582 -1.93 -29.08 2.89
N LEU A 583 -1.03 -28.44 3.60
CA LEU A 583 0.28 -29.02 3.85
C LEU A 583 0.08 -30.36 4.56
N PRO A 584 0.78 -31.45 4.17
CA PRO A 584 0.58 -32.77 4.77
C PRO A 584 0.90 -32.69 6.26
N GLY A 585 -0.11 -32.83 7.11
CA GLY A 585 0.04 -33.01 8.54
C GLY A 585 -0.72 -32.07 9.49
N ALA A 586 -1.50 -31.08 9.02
CA ALA A 586 -2.23 -30.19 9.92
C ALA A 586 -3.75 -30.37 9.78
N ALA A 587 -4.36 -31.06 10.74
CA ALA A 587 -5.82 -31.01 10.93
C ALA A 587 -6.19 -29.64 11.51
N ALA A 588 -7.02 -28.89 10.80
CA ALA A 588 -7.53 -27.60 11.26
C ALA A 588 -8.61 -27.79 12.34
N PRO A 589 -8.58 -27.06 13.46
CA PRO A 589 -9.77 -26.87 14.28
C PRO A 589 -10.58 -25.68 13.78
N VAL A 590 -11.87 -25.90 13.60
CA VAL A 590 -12.89 -24.89 13.33
C VAL A 590 -13.07 -24.05 14.59
N LEU A 591 -12.87 -22.75 14.52
CA LEU A 591 -13.23 -21.79 15.57
C LEU A 591 -14.51 -21.08 15.13
N GLU A 592 -15.66 -21.55 15.60
CA GLU A 592 -16.88 -20.74 15.72
C GLU A 592 -16.83 -20.02 17.07
N GLY A 593 -16.72 -18.70 17.07
CA GLY A 593 -16.76 -17.86 18.25
C GLY A 593 -17.77 -16.74 18.05
N GLU A 594 -18.96 -16.88 18.66
CA GLU A 594 -19.93 -15.82 18.86
C GLU A 594 -19.31 -14.69 19.70
N TYR A 595 -19.40 -13.47 19.21
CA TYR A 595 -19.16 -12.27 20.02
C TYR A 595 -20.42 -11.94 20.80
N ASP A 596 -20.42 -12.25 22.10
CA ASP A 596 -21.37 -11.71 23.05
C ASP A 596 -20.96 -10.31 23.50
N ASP A 597 -21.90 -9.40 23.30
CA ASP A 597 -21.97 -8.01 23.71
C ASP A 597 -21.94 -7.94 25.25
N MET A 598 -20.91 -7.34 25.84
CA MET A 598 -20.89 -6.96 27.26
C MET A 598 -20.56 -5.48 27.42
N SER A 599 -21.57 -4.65 27.21
CA SER A 599 -21.63 -3.33 27.82
C SER A 599 -22.33 -3.46 29.18
N GLU A 600 -21.80 -2.74 30.16
CA GLU A 600 -22.30 -2.30 31.45
C GLU A 600 -21.67 -2.91 32.71
N GLY A 601 -21.10 -2.00 33.50
CA GLY A 601 -21.09 -2.10 34.94
C GLY A 601 -19.78 -1.88 35.69
N ALA A 602 -19.68 -0.65 36.22
CA ALA A 602 -18.83 -0.14 37.30
C ALA A 602 -17.47 0.48 36.97
#